data_e6040a38cc8c221cc2197ca945af7493
#
_entry.id   e6040a38cc8c221cc2197ca945af7493
#
_cell.length_a   1.000
_cell.length_b   1.000
_cell.length_c   1.000
_cell.angle_alpha   90.00
_cell.angle_beta   90.00
_cell.angle_gamma   90.00
#
_symmetry.space_group_name_H-M   'P 1'
#
loop_
_entity.id
_entity.type
_entity.pdbx_description
1 polymer ?
#
loop_
_entity_poly.entity_id
_entity_poly.type
_entity_poly.pdbx_seq_one_letter_code
_entity_poly.pdbx_strand_id
1 'polypeptide(L)'
;MTEARWMLYAKKADFDKIAEQYHISPVTARIIRNRGLEDMEDIGRYLYGSVEQLHNPHLLPDMDRAVEILGEKAAEGRRIRIVGDYDIDGVCSTYLLYRALKRIGAEVDYEIPDRIKDGYGINELIIEAAAEDGIDTILTCDNGIAAISQIARAKELGMTVVVTDHHDILTEAGETPEGREILPPADAVVNPKRRDSLYPFPDICGGMVAYKLVQVLYEVHKVPREEWLSLLEIAAIATVGDVMKLQGENRILVKEGLSRLGHTSNLGLRKLIEKNNLQAEPSQPITSALLLGLASMPADGSRQPR
;
A
#
# COMPACT_ATOMS: atom_id res chain seq x y z
N MET A 1 21.89 -4.65 35.42
CA MET A 1 21.15 -5.36 34.35
C MET A 1 19.83 -5.80 34.95
N THR A 2 18.71 -5.23 34.51
CA THR A 2 17.37 -5.66 34.92
C THR A 2 17.10 -7.05 34.33
N GLU A 3 16.85 -8.04 35.18
CA GLU A 3 16.46 -9.38 34.73
C GLU A 3 15.19 -9.30 33.89
N ALA A 4 15.21 -9.88 32.69
CA ALA A 4 14.05 -9.97 31.83
C ALA A 4 13.00 -10.89 32.50
N ARG A 5 11.81 -10.36 32.74
CA ARG A 5 10.71 -11.12 33.34
C ARG A 5 9.82 -11.65 32.18
N TRP A 6 9.82 -12.95 31.99
CA TRP A 6 8.92 -13.60 31.04
C TRP A 6 7.49 -13.64 31.59
N MET A 7 6.53 -13.19 30.80
CA MET A 7 5.11 -13.26 31.14
C MET A 7 4.37 -14.04 30.07
N LEU A 8 3.52 -14.97 30.50
CA LEU A 8 2.63 -15.69 29.59
C LEU A 8 1.51 -14.75 29.11
N TYR A 9 1.45 -14.51 27.81
CA TYR A 9 0.34 -13.76 27.21
C TYR A 9 -0.87 -14.67 27.07
N ALA A 10 -1.80 -14.58 28.02
CA ALA A 10 -2.92 -15.50 28.15
C ALA A 10 -4.27 -14.77 28.00
N LYS A 11 -4.67 -14.47 26.75
CA LYS A 11 -6.06 -14.09 26.46
C LYS A 11 -6.96 -15.31 26.58
N LYS A 12 -8.03 -15.19 27.34
CA LYS A 12 -9.00 -16.30 27.55
C LYS A 12 -9.89 -16.47 26.32
N ALA A 13 -10.16 -17.72 25.94
CA ALA A 13 -11.16 -18.12 24.97
C ALA A 13 -11.44 -19.63 25.13
N ASP A 14 -12.51 -20.09 24.53
CA ASP A 14 -12.77 -21.52 24.34
C ASP A 14 -11.98 -22.03 23.13
N PHE A 15 -10.72 -22.44 23.40
CA PHE A 15 -9.79 -22.85 22.36
C PHE A 15 -10.20 -24.17 21.69
N ASP A 16 -10.88 -25.06 22.43
CA ASP A 16 -11.35 -26.34 21.90
C ASP A 16 -12.48 -26.11 20.92
N LYS A 17 -13.42 -25.22 21.24
CA LYS A 17 -14.51 -24.82 20.34
C LYS A 17 -13.97 -24.18 19.04
N ILE A 18 -12.99 -23.28 19.15
CA ILE A 18 -12.35 -22.66 17.98
C ILE A 18 -11.65 -23.71 17.14
N ALA A 19 -10.91 -24.61 17.80
CA ALA A 19 -10.17 -25.68 17.14
C ALA A 19 -11.10 -26.64 16.37
N GLU A 20 -12.20 -27.04 16.99
CA GLU A 20 -13.20 -27.90 16.38
C GLU A 20 -13.87 -27.23 15.17
N GLN A 21 -14.32 -25.98 15.33
CA GLN A 21 -15.04 -25.25 14.26
C GLN A 21 -14.18 -25.02 13.02
N TYR A 22 -12.90 -24.76 13.18
CA TYR A 22 -12.01 -24.42 12.08
C TYR A 22 -11.01 -25.52 11.71
N HIS A 23 -11.15 -26.71 12.30
CA HIS A 23 -10.28 -27.87 12.06
C HIS A 23 -8.78 -27.54 12.23
N ILE A 24 -8.46 -26.78 13.29
CA ILE A 24 -7.10 -26.39 13.66
C ILE A 24 -6.73 -26.93 15.04
N SER A 25 -5.45 -26.87 15.41
CA SER A 25 -5.05 -27.26 16.76
C SER A 25 -5.47 -26.22 17.82
N PRO A 26 -5.72 -26.62 19.08
CA PRO A 26 -5.97 -25.67 20.17
C PRO A 26 -4.80 -24.66 20.38
N VAL A 27 -3.57 -25.08 20.03
CA VAL A 27 -2.39 -24.19 20.05
C VAL A 27 -2.53 -23.10 19.00
N THR A 28 -2.93 -23.45 17.78
CA THR A 28 -3.20 -22.50 16.71
C THR A 28 -4.32 -21.53 17.10
N ALA A 29 -5.41 -22.02 17.68
CA ALA A 29 -6.50 -21.22 18.19
C ALA A 29 -6.02 -20.20 19.24
N ARG A 30 -5.12 -20.61 20.14
CA ARG A 30 -4.49 -19.72 21.13
C ARG A 30 -3.63 -18.63 20.48
N ILE A 31 -2.85 -18.98 19.47
CA ILE A 31 -2.02 -18.00 18.74
C ILE A 31 -2.89 -16.96 18.05
N ILE A 32 -3.96 -17.39 17.39
CA ILE A 32 -4.92 -16.49 16.72
C ILE A 32 -5.58 -15.54 17.73
N ARG A 33 -6.05 -16.09 18.86
CA ARG A 33 -6.63 -15.29 19.94
C ARG A 33 -5.67 -14.28 20.54
N ASN A 34 -4.39 -14.65 20.69
CA ASN A 34 -3.35 -13.76 21.18
C ASN A 34 -3.05 -12.61 20.21
N ARG A 35 -3.34 -12.77 18.92
CA ARG A 35 -3.28 -11.71 17.91
C ARG A 35 -4.45 -10.72 17.98
N GLY A 36 -5.39 -10.90 18.89
CA GLY A 36 -6.50 -9.98 19.12
C GLY A 36 -7.80 -10.35 18.43
N LEU A 37 -7.84 -11.46 17.69
CA LEU A 37 -9.07 -11.93 17.04
C LEU A 37 -9.96 -12.62 18.07
N GLU A 38 -11.17 -12.07 18.27
CA GLU A 38 -12.10 -12.53 19.29
C GLU A 38 -13.35 -13.16 18.67
N ASP A 39 -13.84 -12.53 17.62
CA ASP A 39 -15.02 -12.96 16.93
C ASP A 39 -14.77 -14.17 16.04
N MET A 40 -15.72 -15.10 15.99
CA MET A 40 -15.58 -16.33 15.20
C MET A 40 -15.55 -16.05 13.70
N GLU A 41 -16.30 -15.07 13.22
CA GLU A 41 -16.29 -14.69 11.81
C GLU A 41 -14.93 -14.11 11.42
N ASP A 42 -14.34 -13.24 12.26
CA ASP A 42 -13.00 -12.68 12.04
C ASP A 42 -11.91 -13.76 12.06
N ILE A 43 -12.03 -14.77 12.94
CA ILE A 43 -11.14 -15.93 12.94
C ILE A 43 -11.27 -16.70 11.62
N GLY A 44 -12.49 -16.93 11.15
CA GLY A 44 -12.77 -17.58 9.86
C GLY A 44 -12.16 -16.80 8.70
N ARG A 45 -12.35 -15.48 8.67
CA ARG A 45 -11.76 -14.58 7.66
C ARG A 45 -10.24 -14.58 7.70
N TYR A 46 -9.65 -14.59 8.89
CA TYR A 46 -8.20 -14.66 9.08
C TYR A 46 -7.58 -15.94 8.51
N LEU A 47 -8.25 -17.07 8.68
CA LEU A 47 -7.79 -18.40 8.22
C LEU A 47 -8.04 -18.62 6.74
N TYR A 48 -9.26 -18.32 6.28
CA TYR A 48 -9.80 -18.75 4.98
C TYR A 48 -10.25 -17.60 4.09
N GLY A 49 -10.05 -16.35 4.51
CA GLY A 49 -10.44 -15.19 3.72
C GLY A 49 -9.85 -15.20 2.32
N SER A 50 -10.61 -14.68 1.37
CA SER A 50 -10.29 -14.59 -0.05
C SER A 50 -10.39 -13.15 -0.57
N VAL A 51 -9.90 -12.89 -1.79
CA VAL A 51 -9.89 -11.54 -2.40
C VAL A 51 -11.28 -10.94 -2.56
N GLU A 52 -12.33 -11.74 -2.58
CA GLU A 52 -13.73 -11.29 -2.63
C GLU A 52 -14.16 -10.59 -1.35
N GLN A 53 -13.41 -10.78 -0.26
CA GLN A 53 -13.66 -10.17 1.04
C GLN A 53 -12.82 -8.93 1.31
N LEU A 54 -12.06 -8.46 0.33
CA LEU A 54 -11.41 -7.15 0.39
C LEU A 54 -12.48 -6.07 0.39
N HIS A 55 -12.25 -5.02 1.17
CA HIS A 55 -13.23 -3.94 1.29
C HIS A 55 -13.37 -3.15 -0.02
N ASN A 56 -14.56 -2.61 -0.22
CA ASN A 56 -14.89 -1.79 -1.38
C ASN A 56 -14.00 -0.53 -1.43
N PRO A 57 -13.22 -0.32 -2.50
CA PRO A 57 -12.33 0.83 -2.64
C PRO A 57 -13.05 2.19 -2.70
N HIS A 58 -14.30 2.21 -3.17
CA HIS A 58 -15.12 3.44 -3.22
C HIS A 58 -15.46 4.03 -1.85
N LEU A 59 -15.18 3.29 -0.76
CA LEU A 59 -15.34 3.80 0.60
C LEU A 59 -14.14 4.67 1.06
N LEU A 60 -13.03 4.64 0.31
CA LEU A 60 -11.92 5.57 0.55
C LEU A 60 -12.33 6.97 0.10
N PRO A 61 -12.08 8.01 0.91
CA PRO A 61 -12.43 9.38 0.54
C PRO A 61 -11.69 9.79 -0.73
N ASP A 62 -12.36 10.59 -1.54
CA ASP A 62 -11.90 11.10 -2.84
C ASP A 62 -11.45 10.03 -3.86
N MET A 63 -11.67 8.74 -3.62
CA MET A 63 -11.25 7.67 -4.53
C MET A 63 -11.83 7.85 -5.93
N ASP A 64 -13.14 8.04 -6.02
CA ASP A 64 -13.82 8.20 -7.32
C ASP A 64 -13.38 9.49 -8.02
N ARG A 65 -13.18 10.56 -7.24
CA ARG A 65 -12.68 11.83 -7.77
C ARG A 65 -11.24 11.72 -8.30
N ALA A 66 -10.37 11.01 -7.59
CA ALA A 66 -9.01 10.75 -8.03
C ALA A 66 -8.98 9.98 -9.35
N VAL A 67 -9.80 8.93 -9.47
CA VAL A 67 -9.91 8.13 -10.70
C VAL A 67 -10.50 8.93 -11.86
N GLU A 68 -11.51 9.76 -11.63
CA GLU A 68 -12.08 10.67 -12.62
C GLU A 68 -11.01 11.62 -13.18
N ILE A 69 -10.28 12.33 -12.30
CA ILE A 69 -9.20 13.24 -12.70
C ILE A 69 -8.15 12.51 -13.55
N LEU A 70 -7.65 11.38 -13.06
CA LEU A 70 -6.60 10.63 -13.76
C LEU A 70 -7.08 10.09 -15.11
N GLY A 71 -8.34 9.64 -15.19
CA GLY A 71 -8.97 9.18 -16.43
C GLY A 71 -9.16 10.30 -17.45
N GLU A 72 -9.63 11.48 -17.03
CA GLU A 72 -9.76 12.67 -17.88
C GLU A 72 -8.39 13.11 -18.42
N LYS A 73 -7.38 13.22 -17.56
CA LYS A 73 -6.02 13.61 -17.94
C LYS A 73 -5.40 12.61 -18.93
N ALA A 74 -5.63 11.31 -18.71
CA ALA A 74 -5.19 10.28 -19.65
C ALA A 74 -5.89 10.43 -21.02
N ALA A 75 -7.20 10.66 -21.06
CA ALA A 75 -7.98 10.85 -22.28
C ALA A 75 -7.59 12.12 -23.06
N GLU A 76 -7.19 13.19 -22.33
CA GLU A 76 -6.69 14.44 -22.90
C GLU A 76 -5.22 14.36 -23.37
N GLY A 77 -4.52 13.27 -23.13
CA GLY A 77 -3.09 13.15 -23.41
C GLY A 77 -2.22 14.08 -22.57
N ARG A 78 -2.68 14.43 -21.37
CA ARG A 78 -1.92 15.26 -20.42
C ARG A 78 -0.85 14.43 -19.73
N ARG A 79 0.32 15.04 -19.52
CA ARG A 79 1.44 14.35 -18.88
C ARG A 79 1.23 14.26 -17.35
N ILE A 80 1.32 13.04 -16.84
CA ILE A 80 1.17 12.73 -15.41
C ILE A 80 2.54 12.30 -14.87
N ARG A 81 2.98 12.89 -13.76
CA ARG A 81 4.15 12.41 -13.02
C ARG A 81 3.73 11.79 -11.70
N ILE A 82 4.10 10.53 -11.49
CA ILE A 82 3.97 9.85 -10.20
C ILE A 82 5.17 10.24 -9.35
N VAL A 83 4.94 10.75 -8.14
CA VAL A 83 5.99 11.01 -7.15
C VAL A 83 5.84 10.02 -6.02
N GLY A 84 6.74 9.03 -5.97
CA GLY A 84 6.75 7.98 -4.96
C GLY A 84 7.63 8.30 -3.76
N ASP A 85 7.88 7.28 -2.93
CA ASP A 85 8.93 7.30 -1.92
C ASP A 85 9.99 6.23 -2.22
N TYR A 86 11.15 6.35 -1.59
CA TYR A 86 12.33 5.51 -1.86
C TYR A 86 12.30 4.15 -1.17
N ASP A 87 11.38 3.92 -0.26
CA ASP A 87 11.26 2.63 0.43
C ASP A 87 10.46 1.60 -0.39
N ILE A 88 10.28 0.40 0.18
CA ILE A 88 9.64 -0.70 -0.54
C ILE A 88 8.15 -0.42 -0.80
N ASP A 89 7.48 0.30 0.10
CA ASP A 89 6.07 0.65 -0.07
C ASP A 89 5.92 1.68 -1.19
N GLY A 90 6.72 2.76 -1.15
CA GLY A 90 6.74 3.80 -2.18
C GLY A 90 7.12 3.27 -3.56
N VAL A 91 8.14 2.40 -3.67
CA VAL A 91 8.54 1.77 -4.94
C VAL A 91 7.44 0.86 -5.48
N CYS A 92 6.82 0.04 -4.63
CA CYS A 92 5.70 -0.82 -5.05
C CYS A 92 4.48 0.00 -5.48
N SER A 93 4.14 1.06 -4.73
CA SER A 93 3.05 1.99 -5.03
C SER A 93 3.26 2.65 -6.40
N THR A 94 4.47 3.19 -6.63
CA THR A 94 4.86 3.78 -7.91
C THR A 94 4.71 2.79 -9.06
N TYR A 95 5.19 1.56 -8.88
CA TYR A 95 5.07 0.52 -9.91
C TYR A 95 3.61 0.18 -10.24
N LEU A 96 2.75 0.02 -9.22
CA LEU A 96 1.34 -0.27 -9.40
C LEU A 96 0.65 0.81 -10.22
N LEU A 97 0.83 2.08 -9.83
CA LEU A 97 0.21 3.22 -10.50
C LEU A 97 0.76 3.44 -11.91
N TYR A 98 2.08 3.32 -12.09
CA TYR A 98 2.70 3.44 -13.40
C TYR A 98 2.18 2.40 -14.39
N ARG A 99 2.11 1.14 -13.96
CA ARG A 99 1.56 0.05 -14.78
C ARG A 99 0.09 0.31 -15.15
N ALA A 100 -0.70 0.76 -14.18
CA ALA A 100 -2.13 0.99 -14.39
C ALA A 100 -2.39 2.17 -15.34
N LEU A 101 -1.70 3.29 -15.14
CA LEU A 101 -1.85 4.47 -16.00
C LEU A 101 -1.35 4.20 -17.41
N LYS A 102 -0.23 3.50 -17.58
CA LYS A 102 0.21 3.03 -18.92
C LYS A 102 -0.81 2.11 -19.57
N ARG A 103 -1.45 1.23 -18.81
CA ARG A 103 -2.44 0.29 -19.32
C ARG A 103 -3.69 0.98 -19.88
N ILE A 104 -4.08 2.11 -19.33
CA ILE A 104 -5.20 2.92 -19.83
C ILE A 104 -4.78 3.94 -20.89
N GLY A 105 -3.50 3.97 -21.28
CA GLY A 105 -2.99 4.83 -22.34
C GLY A 105 -2.52 6.21 -21.91
N ALA A 106 -2.34 6.46 -20.60
CA ALA A 106 -1.83 7.73 -20.11
C ALA A 106 -0.38 8.00 -20.51
N GLU A 107 -0.06 9.25 -20.76
CA GLU A 107 1.31 9.75 -20.87
C GLU A 107 1.85 9.96 -19.43
N VAL A 108 2.57 8.99 -18.90
CA VAL A 108 3.00 8.96 -17.52
C VAL A 108 4.47 8.63 -17.38
N ASP A 109 5.14 9.37 -16.50
CA ASP A 109 6.46 9.08 -15.96
C ASP A 109 6.44 9.02 -14.42
N TYR A 110 7.59 8.82 -13.80
CA TYR A 110 7.68 8.79 -12.34
C TYR A 110 9.00 9.39 -11.85
N GLU A 111 8.96 9.90 -10.62
CA GLU A 111 10.10 10.39 -9.85
C GLU A 111 10.10 9.72 -8.48
N ILE A 112 11.25 9.22 -8.06
CA ILE A 112 11.46 8.70 -6.71
C ILE A 112 12.61 9.51 -6.11
N PRO A 113 12.37 10.26 -5.01
CA PRO A 113 13.40 11.10 -4.40
C PRO A 113 14.58 10.26 -3.90
N ASP A 114 15.78 10.80 -4.05
CA ASP A 114 16.99 10.19 -3.48
C ASP A 114 17.01 10.42 -1.96
N ARG A 115 17.09 9.32 -1.20
CA ARG A 115 17.03 9.34 0.27
C ARG A 115 18.02 10.31 0.91
N ILE A 116 19.20 10.48 0.31
CA ILE A 116 20.31 11.27 0.88
C ILE A 116 20.25 12.72 0.42
N LYS A 117 19.90 12.96 -0.86
CA LYS A 117 19.93 14.28 -1.48
C LYS A 117 18.63 15.04 -1.31
N ASP A 118 17.50 14.35 -1.52
CA ASP A 118 16.20 14.99 -1.67
C ASP A 118 15.33 14.85 -0.41
N GLY A 119 15.65 13.89 0.47
CA GLY A 119 14.87 13.60 1.67
C GLY A 119 13.64 12.76 1.37
N TYR A 120 12.63 12.86 2.25
CA TYR A 120 11.42 12.06 2.18
C TYR A 120 10.35 12.72 1.32
N GLY A 121 9.77 11.97 0.38
CA GLY A 121 8.58 12.33 -0.38
C GLY A 121 8.76 13.54 -1.31
N ILE A 122 7.62 14.12 -1.71
CA ILE A 122 7.60 15.25 -2.63
C ILE A 122 8.20 16.52 -2.01
N ASN A 123 9.09 17.18 -2.75
CA ASN A 123 9.73 18.42 -2.36
C ASN A 123 9.61 19.50 -3.47
N GLU A 124 10.01 20.75 -3.16
CA GLU A 124 9.89 21.86 -4.08
C GLU A 124 10.73 21.70 -5.37
N LEU A 125 11.90 21.05 -5.27
CA LEU A 125 12.76 20.82 -6.44
C LEU A 125 12.09 19.88 -7.44
N ILE A 126 11.44 18.83 -6.95
CA ILE A 126 10.66 17.89 -7.79
C ILE A 126 9.50 18.62 -8.49
N ILE A 127 8.83 19.54 -7.78
CA ILE A 127 7.70 20.31 -8.33
C ILE A 127 8.18 21.28 -9.41
N GLU A 128 9.25 22.04 -9.15
CA GLU A 128 9.79 22.98 -10.13
C GLU A 128 10.30 22.24 -11.37
N ALA A 129 11.00 21.13 -11.20
CA ALA A 129 11.43 20.28 -12.32
C ALA A 129 10.24 19.73 -13.11
N ALA A 130 9.17 19.32 -12.43
CA ALA A 130 7.96 18.86 -13.09
C ALA A 130 7.30 20.00 -13.93
N ALA A 131 7.30 21.23 -13.42
CA ALA A 131 6.81 22.39 -14.14
C ALA A 131 7.66 22.69 -15.39
N GLU A 132 8.99 22.67 -15.26
CA GLU A 132 9.93 22.86 -16.38
C GLU A 132 9.75 21.78 -17.45
N ASP A 133 9.51 20.54 -17.05
CA ASP A 133 9.25 19.41 -17.94
C ASP A 133 7.86 19.46 -18.60
N GLY A 134 6.99 20.42 -18.23
CA GLY A 134 5.63 20.54 -18.74
C GLY A 134 4.69 19.43 -18.25
N ILE A 135 4.88 18.96 -17.04
CA ILE A 135 3.95 18.05 -16.36
C ILE A 135 2.67 18.79 -15.99
N ASP A 136 1.54 18.25 -16.38
CA ASP A 136 0.21 18.81 -16.07
C ASP A 136 -0.29 18.33 -14.71
N THR A 137 -0.02 17.08 -14.37
CA THR A 137 -0.61 16.42 -13.19
C THR A 137 0.44 15.70 -12.36
N ILE A 138 0.44 15.97 -11.05
CA ILE A 138 1.22 15.24 -10.05
C ILE A 138 0.29 14.23 -9.36
N LEU A 139 0.76 12.98 -9.28
CA LEU A 139 0.14 11.92 -8.48
C LEU A 139 1.15 11.46 -7.44
N THR A 140 0.94 11.78 -6.16
CA THR A 140 1.81 11.24 -5.10
C THR A 140 1.33 9.85 -4.67
N CYS A 141 2.25 9.01 -4.23
CA CYS A 141 1.92 7.72 -3.62
C CYS A 141 2.87 7.40 -2.48
N ASP A 142 2.30 6.96 -1.37
CA ASP A 142 3.01 6.68 -0.12
C ASP A 142 3.71 7.93 0.47
N ASN A 143 3.27 9.08 0.06
CA ASN A 143 3.68 10.38 0.58
C ASN A 143 2.67 11.46 0.15
N GLY A 144 2.85 12.68 0.66
CA GLY A 144 2.09 13.85 0.22
C GLY A 144 1.09 14.36 1.24
N ILE A 145 0.59 13.54 2.16
CA ILE A 145 -0.43 13.99 3.13
C ILE A 145 0.09 15.12 4.04
N ALA A 146 1.36 15.13 4.36
CA ALA A 146 2.01 16.17 5.16
C ALA A 146 2.66 17.28 4.32
N ALA A 147 2.68 17.17 2.99
CA ALA A 147 3.37 18.09 2.08
C ALA A 147 2.52 19.30 1.71
N ILE A 148 2.00 20.02 2.72
CA ILE A 148 1.01 21.10 2.55
C ILE A 148 1.55 22.23 1.66
N SER A 149 2.75 22.75 1.97
CA SER A 149 3.38 23.86 1.24
C SER A 149 3.81 23.45 -0.17
N GLN A 150 4.32 22.24 -0.31
CA GLN A 150 4.77 21.70 -1.59
C GLN A 150 3.58 21.55 -2.56
N ILE A 151 2.47 20.99 -2.08
CA ILE A 151 1.27 20.84 -2.91
C ILE A 151 0.65 22.20 -3.22
N ALA A 152 0.65 23.15 -2.26
CA ALA A 152 0.24 24.51 -2.54
C ALA A 152 1.09 25.13 -3.66
N ARG A 153 2.41 24.90 -3.65
CA ARG A 153 3.31 25.38 -4.71
C ARG A 153 2.99 24.76 -6.07
N ALA A 154 2.70 23.45 -6.13
CA ALA A 154 2.26 22.81 -7.37
C ALA A 154 0.96 23.43 -7.91
N LYS A 155 0.02 23.75 -7.02
CA LYS A 155 -1.24 24.44 -7.38
C LYS A 155 -1.00 25.88 -7.89
N GLU A 156 -0.07 26.63 -7.30
CA GLU A 156 0.33 27.97 -7.79
C GLU A 156 0.91 27.91 -9.21
N LEU A 157 1.63 26.84 -9.54
CA LEU A 157 2.17 26.58 -10.88
C LEU A 157 1.11 26.06 -11.87
N GLY A 158 -0.16 25.95 -11.44
CA GLY A 158 -1.28 25.54 -12.28
C GLY A 158 -1.43 24.04 -12.49
N MET A 159 -0.70 23.23 -11.73
CA MET A 159 -0.78 21.76 -11.84
C MET A 159 -2.05 21.22 -11.18
N THR A 160 -2.54 20.11 -11.70
CA THR A 160 -3.49 19.23 -11.02
C THR A 160 -2.72 18.32 -10.06
N VAL A 161 -3.22 18.12 -8.84
CA VAL A 161 -2.55 17.27 -7.83
C VAL A 161 -3.53 16.27 -7.25
N VAL A 162 -3.14 15.00 -7.30
CA VAL A 162 -3.84 13.88 -6.63
C VAL A 162 -2.89 13.29 -5.61
N VAL A 163 -3.32 13.19 -4.36
CA VAL A 163 -2.55 12.59 -3.27
C VAL A 163 -3.12 11.23 -2.93
N THR A 164 -2.27 10.19 -2.92
CA THR A 164 -2.60 8.88 -2.35
C THR A 164 -1.58 8.54 -1.27
N ASP A 165 -2.05 8.41 -0.03
CA ASP A 165 -1.18 8.23 1.13
C ASP A 165 -1.89 7.42 2.21
N HIS A 166 -1.14 6.90 3.18
CA HIS A 166 -1.65 6.16 4.34
C HIS A 166 -1.09 6.68 5.67
N HIS A 167 -0.18 7.64 5.61
CA HIS A 167 0.43 8.24 6.80
C HIS A 167 -0.57 9.04 7.63
N ASP A 168 -0.21 9.30 8.88
CA ASP A 168 -1.06 10.06 9.79
C ASP A 168 -1.24 11.50 9.32
N ILE A 169 -2.47 12.00 9.48
CA ILE A 169 -2.85 13.32 9.03
C ILE A 169 -2.45 14.36 10.07
N LEU A 170 -1.86 15.46 9.65
CA LEU A 170 -1.53 16.57 10.51
C LEU A 170 -2.78 17.17 11.15
N THR A 171 -2.69 17.53 12.41
CA THR A 171 -3.77 18.19 13.14
C THR A 171 -3.27 19.46 13.79
N GLU A 172 -4.08 20.50 13.78
CA GLU A 172 -3.88 21.72 14.55
C GLU A 172 -4.86 21.81 15.73
N ALA A 173 -4.48 22.54 16.78
CA ALA A 173 -5.38 22.77 17.89
C ALA A 173 -6.70 23.41 17.40
N GLY A 174 -7.83 22.80 17.76
CA GLY A 174 -9.16 23.21 17.36
C GLY A 174 -10.12 23.27 18.55
N GLU A 175 -11.40 23.45 18.25
CA GLU A 175 -12.46 23.48 19.26
C GLU A 175 -12.72 22.10 19.89
N THR A 176 -12.29 21.03 19.21
CA THR A 176 -12.41 19.65 19.69
C THR A 176 -11.08 19.15 20.27
N PRO A 177 -11.08 18.18 21.21
CA PRO A 177 -9.85 17.58 21.73
C PRO A 177 -8.95 16.97 20.67
N GLU A 178 -9.53 16.47 19.58
CA GLU A 178 -8.83 15.85 18.45
C GLU A 178 -8.22 16.89 17.48
N GLY A 179 -8.52 18.19 17.66
CA GLY A 179 -8.09 19.25 16.76
C GLY A 179 -8.76 19.24 15.38
N ARG A 180 -8.29 20.03 14.46
CA ARG A 180 -8.74 20.09 13.07
C ARG A 180 -7.70 19.39 12.17
N GLU A 181 -8.14 18.52 11.27
CA GLU A 181 -7.28 17.94 10.25
C GLU A 181 -6.80 19.00 9.25
N ILE A 182 -5.52 18.93 8.90
CA ILE A 182 -4.90 19.76 7.88
C ILE A 182 -4.63 18.85 6.68
N LEU A 183 -5.39 19.04 5.60
CA LEU A 183 -5.18 18.34 4.35
C LEU A 183 -4.41 19.23 3.36
N PRO A 184 -3.56 18.64 2.50
CA PRO A 184 -2.93 19.38 1.42
C PRO A 184 -3.98 19.91 0.43
N PRO A 185 -3.76 21.09 -0.20
CA PRO A 185 -4.72 21.71 -1.12
C PRO A 185 -4.72 21.02 -2.50
N ALA A 186 -4.81 19.70 -2.51
CA ALA A 186 -4.88 18.88 -3.72
C ALA A 186 -6.30 18.81 -4.29
N ASP A 187 -6.42 18.40 -5.55
CA ASP A 187 -7.71 18.21 -6.23
C ASP A 187 -8.45 16.95 -5.76
N ALA A 188 -7.69 15.97 -5.24
CA ALA A 188 -8.19 14.80 -4.53
C ALA A 188 -7.15 14.30 -3.52
N VAL A 189 -7.60 13.83 -2.36
CA VAL A 189 -6.75 13.29 -1.29
C VAL A 189 -7.30 11.94 -0.82
N VAL A 190 -6.71 10.86 -1.29
CA VAL A 190 -7.08 9.49 -0.90
C VAL A 190 -6.21 9.06 0.26
N ASN A 191 -6.80 9.01 1.46
CA ASN A 191 -6.13 8.50 2.65
C ASN A 191 -7.15 7.81 3.56
N PRO A 192 -6.94 6.54 3.94
CA PRO A 192 -7.89 5.76 4.75
C PRO A 192 -8.10 6.32 6.16
N LYS A 193 -7.16 7.12 6.67
CA LYS A 193 -7.17 7.69 8.03
C LYS A 193 -7.90 9.03 8.14
N ARG A 194 -8.42 9.58 7.05
CA ARG A 194 -9.23 10.81 7.10
C ARG A 194 -10.48 10.57 7.96
N ARG A 195 -10.89 11.56 8.72
CA ARG A 195 -12.07 11.48 9.61
C ARG A 195 -13.38 11.23 8.88
N ASP A 196 -13.48 11.69 7.64
CA ASP A 196 -14.64 11.47 6.78
C ASP A 196 -14.56 10.14 6.01
N SER A 197 -13.53 9.33 6.27
CA SER A 197 -13.37 8.02 5.64
C SER A 197 -14.45 7.03 6.13
N LEU A 198 -15.12 6.41 5.17
CA LEU A 198 -16.04 5.28 5.41
C LEU A 198 -15.34 3.93 5.26
N TYR A 199 -14.03 3.95 4.99
CA TYR A 199 -13.26 2.73 4.79
C TYR A 199 -13.07 1.99 6.12
N PRO A 200 -13.51 0.72 6.23
CA PRO A 200 -13.64 0.07 7.54
C PRO A 200 -12.32 -0.42 8.13
N PHE A 201 -11.21 -0.36 7.38
CA PHE A 201 -9.91 -0.86 7.80
C PHE A 201 -8.78 0.14 7.43
N PRO A 202 -8.54 1.18 8.25
CA PRO A 202 -7.59 2.24 7.93
C PRO A 202 -6.11 1.82 7.99
N ASP A 203 -5.79 0.68 8.63
CA ASP A 203 -4.42 0.19 8.81
C ASP A 203 -3.89 -0.52 7.54
N ILE A 204 -3.93 0.15 6.38
CA ILE A 204 -3.36 -0.31 5.10
C ILE A 204 -2.16 0.56 4.71
N CYS A 205 -1.19 0.00 3.99
CA CYS A 205 -0.01 0.71 3.47
C CYS A 205 -0.30 1.49 2.19
N GLY A 206 0.64 2.33 1.76
CA GLY A 206 0.55 3.11 0.52
C GLY A 206 0.34 2.24 -0.72
N GLY A 207 1.04 1.09 -0.80
CA GLY A 207 0.86 0.11 -1.88
C GLY A 207 -0.53 -0.50 -1.92
N MET A 208 -1.17 -0.67 -0.75
CA MET A 208 -2.56 -1.12 -0.74
C MET A 208 -3.51 -0.02 -1.19
N VAL A 209 -3.28 1.25 -0.81
CA VAL A 209 -4.06 2.40 -1.32
C VAL A 209 -3.92 2.50 -2.84
N ALA A 210 -2.69 2.42 -3.36
CA ALA A 210 -2.42 2.40 -4.79
C ALA A 210 -3.12 1.22 -5.49
N TYR A 211 -3.08 0.02 -4.92
CA TYR A 211 -3.76 -1.16 -5.45
C TYR A 211 -5.29 -0.99 -5.52
N LYS A 212 -5.88 -0.34 -4.52
CA LYS A 212 -7.32 0.02 -4.50
C LYS A 212 -7.65 1.05 -5.57
N LEU A 213 -6.79 2.05 -5.79
CA LEU A 213 -6.98 3.01 -6.87
C LEU A 213 -6.90 2.34 -8.24
N VAL A 214 -5.95 1.43 -8.43
CA VAL A 214 -5.85 0.62 -9.66
C VAL A 214 -7.11 -0.20 -9.89
N GLN A 215 -7.71 -0.77 -8.83
CA GLN A 215 -8.98 -1.51 -8.93
C GLN A 215 -10.07 -0.63 -9.57
N VAL A 216 -10.32 0.55 -8.99
CA VAL A 216 -11.37 1.46 -9.47
C VAL A 216 -11.05 1.97 -10.88
N LEU A 217 -9.79 2.32 -11.14
CA LEU A 217 -9.35 2.78 -12.45
C LEU A 217 -9.61 1.72 -13.54
N TYR A 218 -9.33 0.45 -13.23
CA TYR A 218 -9.57 -0.66 -14.16
C TYR A 218 -11.06 -0.98 -14.33
N GLU A 219 -11.86 -0.85 -13.27
CA GLU A 219 -13.32 -0.98 -13.33
C GLU A 219 -13.92 0.07 -14.30
N VAL A 220 -13.56 1.34 -14.15
CA VAL A 220 -14.03 2.45 -14.98
C VAL A 220 -13.59 2.27 -16.45
N HIS A 221 -12.35 1.86 -16.69
CA HIS A 221 -11.79 1.66 -18.02
C HIS A 221 -12.07 0.26 -18.61
N LYS A 222 -12.88 -0.57 -17.94
CA LYS A 222 -13.27 -1.92 -18.37
C LYS A 222 -12.08 -2.84 -18.68
N VAL A 223 -11.01 -2.68 -17.91
CA VAL A 223 -9.86 -3.59 -17.97
C VAL A 223 -10.24 -4.91 -17.28
N PRO A 224 -9.86 -6.07 -17.84
CA PRO A 224 -10.18 -7.36 -17.23
C PRO A 224 -9.71 -7.48 -15.79
N ARG A 225 -10.54 -8.06 -14.92
CA ARG A 225 -10.26 -8.24 -13.48
C ARG A 225 -8.96 -9.01 -13.22
N GLU A 226 -8.61 -9.92 -14.10
CA GLU A 226 -7.40 -10.73 -14.04
C GLU A 226 -6.12 -9.87 -14.06
N GLU A 227 -6.15 -8.76 -14.80
CA GLU A 227 -5.02 -7.82 -14.87
C GLU A 227 -4.82 -7.11 -13.52
N TRP A 228 -5.90 -6.68 -12.85
CA TRP A 228 -5.84 -6.16 -11.49
C TRP A 228 -5.34 -7.22 -10.51
N LEU A 229 -5.89 -8.44 -10.55
CA LEU A 229 -5.48 -9.54 -9.68
C LEU A 229 -4.01 -9.94 -9.89
N SER A 230 -3.45 -9.74 -11.07
CA SER A 230 -2.03 -10.01 -11.31
C SER A 230 -1.08 -9.06 -10.56
N LEU A 231 -1.58 -7.93 -10.10
CA LEU A 231 -0.81 -6.94 -9.33
C LEU A 231 -0.86 -7.18 -7.81
N LEU A 232 -1.66 -8.16 -7.36
CA LEU A 232 -1.84 -8.47 -5.94
C LEU A 232 -0.53 -8.83 -5.23
N GLU A 233 0.38 -9.51 -5.93
CA GLU A 233 1.69 -9.88 -5.40
C GLU A 233 2.54 -8.65 -5.03
N ILE A 234 2.44 -7.57 -5.79
CA ILE A 234 3.17 -6.31 -5.53
C ILE A 234 2.60 -5.62 -4.27
N ALA A 235 1.26 -5.54 -4.17
CA ALA A 235 0.62 -4.98 -2.99
C ALA A 235 0.91 -5.81 -1.72
N ALA A 236 1.06 -7.13 -1.85
CA ALA A 236 1.46 -8.00 -0.75
C ALA A 236 2.91 -7.73 -0.30
N ILE A 237 3.82 -7.51 -1.25
CA ILE A 237 5.22 -7.13 -0.96
C ILE A 237 5.26 -5.80 -0.21
N ALA A 238 4.53 -4.79 -0.69
CA ALA A 238 4.39 -3.50 -0.03
C ALA A 238 3.91 -3.65 1.41
N THR A 239 2.78 -4.34 1.60
CA THR A 239 2.16 -4.55 2.93
C THR A 239 3.10 -5.21 3.94
N VAL A 240 3.91 -6.18 3.50
CA VAL A 240 4.89 -6.82 4.39
C VAL A 240 6.13 -5.95 4.58
N GLY A 241 6.57 -5.27 3.53
CA GLY A 241 7.73 -4.37 3.57
C GLY A 241 7.54 -3.19 4.51
N ASP A 242 6.34 -2.62 4.54
CA ASP A 242 5.94 -1.55 5.46
C ASP A 242 5.54 -2.07 6.87
N VAL A 243 5.80 -3.35 7.14
CA VAL A 243 5.59 -4.00 8.45
C VAL A 243 4.15 -3.86 8.97
N MET A 244 3.17 -3.81 8.09
CA MET A 244 1.76 -3.69 8.45
C MET A 244 1.26 -4.90 9.25
N LYS A 245 0.31 -4.65 10.16
CA LYS A 245 -0.34 -5.73 10.91
C LYS A 245 -1.08 -6.66 9.96
N LEU A 246 -0.73 -7.95 9.94
CA LEU A 246 -1.38 -8.97 9.12
C LEU A 246 -2.71 -9.45 9.73
N GLN A 247 -3.66 -8.53 9.79
CA GLN A 247 -5.05 -8.73 10.24
C GLN A 247 -6.00 -8.18 9.16
N GLY A 248 -7.31 -8.43 9.30
CA GLY A 248 -8.30 -7.94 8.35
C GLY A 248 -7.91 -8.22 6.90
N GLU A 249 -8.07 -7.23 6.04
CA GLU A 249 -7.75 -7.40 4.62
C GLU A 249 -6.25 -7.48 4.31
N ASN A 250 -5.35 -6.93 5.16
CA ASN A 250 -3.91 -7.11 4.98
C ASN A 250 -3.53 -8.60 5.04
N ARG A 251 -4.18 -9.37 5.92
CA ARG A 251 -3.95 -10.82 6.00
C ARG A 251 -4.39 -11.54 4.73
N ILE A 252 -5.55 -11.18 4.21
CA ILE A 252 -6.10 -11.74 2.96
C ILE A 252 -5.17 -11.42 1.80
N LEU A 253 -4.86 -10.12 1.63
CA LEU A 253 -4.00 -9.63 0.57
C LEU A 253 -2.64 -10.33 0.55
N VAL A 254 -1.98 -10.40 1.72
CA VAL A 254 -0.65 -11.01 1.82
C VAL A 254 -0.70 -12.50 1.56
N LYS A 255 -1.67 -13.22 2.10
CA LYS A 255 -1.84 -14.66 1.86
C LYS A 255 -2.01 -14.97 0.37
N GLU A 256 -2.94 -14.25 -0.28
CA GLU A 256 -3.24 -14.44 -1.70
C GLU A 256 -2.11 -13.97 -2.61
N GLY A 257 -1.48 -12.82 -2.29
CA GLY A 257 -0.35 -12.29 -3.06
C GLY A 257 0.88 -13.18 -2.99
N LEU A 258 1.23 -13.67 -1.79
CA LEU A 258 2.36 -14.58 -1.64
C LEU A 258 2.15 -15.91 -2.37
N SER A 259 0.92 -16.43 -2.43
CA SER A 259 0.62 -17.66 -3.19
C SER A 259 0.87 -17.48 -4.70
N ARG A 260 0.77 -16.25 -5.22
CA ARG A 260 0.99 -15.92 -6.63
C ARG A 260 2.46 -15.71 -6.97
N LEU A 261 3.29 -15.29 -6.01
CA LEU A 261 4.72 -15.03 -6.24
C LEU A 261 5.48 -16.22 -6.84
N GLY A 262 5.10 -17.45 -6.47
CA GLY A 262 5.68 -18.67 -7.04
C GLY A 262 5.49 -18.82 -8.55
N HIS A 263 4.49 -18.14 -9.12
CA HIS A 263 4.12 -18.18 -10.53
C HIS A 263 4.08 -16.78 -11.16
N THR A 264 4.84 -15.82 -10.57
CA THR A 264 4.83 -14.44 -11.01
C THR A 264 5.17 -14.28 -12.49
N SER A 265 4.40 -13.47 -13.20
CA SER A 265 4.70 -13.06 -14.57
C SER A 265 5.71 -11.89 -14.61
N ASN A 266 5.97 -11.24 -13.46
CA ASN A 266 6.94 -10.16 -13.36
C ASN A 266 8.36 -10.71 -13.49
N LEU A 267 9.05 -10.34 -14.58
CA LEU A 267 10.39 -10.84 -14.88
C LEU A 267 11.41 -10.48 -13.79
N GLY A 268 11.32 -9.25 -13.23
CA GLY A 268 12.20 -8.79 -12.16
C GLY A 268 12.04 -9.63 -10.89
N LEU A 269 10.81 -9.82 -10.44
CA LEU A 269 10.53 -10.66 -9.27
C LEU A 269 10.97 -12.11 -9.49
N ARG A 270 10.67 -12.68 -10.66
CA ARG A 270 11.12 -14.05 -10.99
C ARG A 270 12.63 -14.17 -10.91
N LYS A 271 13.38 -13.20 -11.44
CA LYS A 271 14.85 -13.20 -11.38
C LYS A 271 15.39 -13.00 -9.96
N LEU A 272 14.73 -12.20 -9.15
CA LEU A 272 15.08 -12.06 -7.73
C LEU A 272 14.85 -13.37 -6.95
N ILE A 273 13.72 -14.04 -7.18
CA ILE A 273 13.39 -15.35 -6.59
C ILE A 273 14.44 -16.39 -6.99
N GLU A 274 14.75 -16.52 -8.28
CA GLU A 274 15.77 -17.43 -8.81
C GLU A 274 17.15 -17.17 -8.19
N LYS A 275 17.59 -15.90 -8.18
CA LYS A 275 18.92 -15.51 -7.68
C LYS A 275 19.13 -15.81 -6.19
N ASN A 276 18.05 -15.70 -5.41
CA ASN A 276 18.10 -15.94 -3.97
C ASN A 276 17.76 -17.38 -3.57
N ASN A 277 17.65 -18.30 -4.54
CA ASN A 277 17.27 -19.71 -4.33
C ASN A 277 15.96 -19.88 -3.53
N LEU A 278 15.02 -18.93 -3.70
CA LEU A 278 13.72 -18.91 -3.05
C LEU A 278 12.68 -19.68 -3.87
N GLN A 279 13.11 -20.72 -4.60
CA GLN A 279 12.19 -21.57 -5.36
C GLN A 279 11.23 -22.23 -4.38
N ALA A 280 9.97 -21.85 -4.49
CA ALA A 280 8.92 -22.45 -3.69
C ALA A 280 8.80 -23.93 -4.05
N GLU A 281 9.04 -24.79 -3.08
CA GLU A 281 8.34 -26.07 -3.10
C GLU A 281 6.83 -25.75 -2.98
N PRO A 282 5.95 -26.43 -3.73
CA PRO A 282 4.51 -26.16 -3.70
C PRO A 282 3.87 -26.26 -2.31
N SER A 283 4.58 -26.83 -1.34
CA SER A 283 4.16 -27.05 0.05
C SER A 283 4.67 -26.01 1.05
N GLN A 284 5.59 -25.12 0.65
CA GLN A 284 6.08 -24.06 1.55
C GLN A 284 5.71 -22.68 0.99
N PRO A 285 5.02 -21.83 1.77
CA PRO A 285 4.84 -20.46 1.38
C PRO A 285 6.22 -19.86 1.15
N ILE A 286 6.39 -19.12 0.04
CA ILE A 286 7.57 -18.27 -0.20
C ILE A 286 7.60 -17.28 0.96
N THR A 287 8.29 -17.71 1.99
CA THR A 287 8.17 -17.13 3.30
C THR A 287 9.06 -15.90 3.42
N SER A 288 8.69 -15.08 4.35
CA SER A 288 9.47 -14.09 5.12
C SER A 288 10.93 -13.86 4.71
N ALA A 289 11.66 -14.87 4.24
CA ALA A 289 13.04 -14.74 3.76
C ALA A 289 13.17 -13.93 2.46
N LEU A 290 12.24 -14.05 1.50
CA LEU A 290 12.22 -13.21 0.29
C LEU A 290 11.87 -11.76 0.66
N LEU A 291 10.88 -11.60 1.53
CA LEU A 291 10.39 -10.29 1.96
C LEU A 291 11.41 -9.62 2.87
N LEU A 292 12.05 -10.35 3.79
CA LEU A 292 13.16 -9.85 4.59
C LEU A 292 14.40 -9.57 3.74
N GLY A 293 14.65 -10.37 2.69
CA GLY A 293 15.73 -10.13 1.73
C GLY A 293 15.49 -8.91 0.87
N LEU A 294 14.26 -8.65 0.44
CA LEU A 294 13.88 -7.46 -0.32
C LEU A 294 13.84 -6.21 0.57
N ALA A 295 13.29 -6.33 1.79
CA ALA A 295 13.26 -5.23 2.76
C ALA A 295 14.65 -4.87 3.33
N SER A 296 15.61 -5.78 3.28
CA SER A 296 17.00 -5.54 3.71
C SER A 296 17.92 -5.07 2.59
N MET A 297 17.46 -5.00 1.35
CA MET A 297 18.24 -4.40 0.27
C MET A 297 18.30 -2.89 0.47
N PRO A 298 19.49 -2.29 0.60
CA PRO A 298 19.60 -0.84 0.59
C PRO A 298 19.05 -0.32 -0.73
N ALA A 299 18.24 0.73 -0.66
CA ALA A 299 17.59 1.34 -1.83
C ALA A 299 18.58 1.85 -2.89
N ASP A 300 19.85 2.02 -2.51
CA ASP A 300 20.96 2.49 -3.36
C ASP A 300 21.72 1.38 -4.09
N GLY A 301 21.32 0.12 -3.95
CA GLY A 301 22.03 -1.01 -4.57
C GLY A 301 23.43 -1.29 -3.99
N SER A 302 23.83 -0.62 -2.91
CA SER A 302 25.12 -0.87 -2.26
C SER A 302 25.11 -2.25 -1.59
N ARG A 303 26.14 -3.05 -1.88
CA ARG A 303 26.31 -4.36 -1.22
C ARG A 303 26.70 -4.12 0.24
N GLN A 304 25.93 -4.67 1.18
CA GLN A 304 26.46 -4.82 2.54
C GLN A 304 27.75 -5.67 2.48
N PRO A 305 28.83 -5.26 3.15
CA PRO A 305 30.01 -6.10 3.28
C PRO A 305 29.62 -7.37 4.04
N ARG A 306 30.13 -8.49 3.58
CA ARG A 306 29.96 -9.83 4.18
C ARG A 306 30.54 -9.89 5.60
#